data_ba805e9f1232094df3b32716a8987f2e
#
_entry.id   ba805e9f1232094df3b32716a8987f2e
#
_cell.length_a   1.000
_cell.length_b   1.000
_cell.length_c   1.000
_cell.angle_alpha   90.00
_cell.angle_beta   90.00
_cell.angle_gamma   90.00
#
_symmetry.space_group_name_H-M   'P 1'
#
loop_
_entity.id
_entity.type
_entity.pdbx_description
1 polymer ?
#
loop_
_entity_poly.entity_id
_entity_poly.type
_entity_poly.pdbx_seq_one_letter_code
_entity_poly.pdbx_strand_id
1 'polypeptide(L)'
;MDMELSKFTNRVIEGDAIEVMKQIPDGSIDMTFADPPFNLKKSYEQYEDDKETREYLAWCKEWLYQMVRITKPTGSIFVHNIPKWLTYFSSYLNESAYFKHWIAWDAMGAPLGKTILPNHYGILWYVKSKDFKFYDIRSPHRYCRECNALLKDYGGKKHLAHPFGTLVSDVWTDIYRIRHARRRDAHPCQLPVHLLERLILMVTDEGDIVLDPFVGTGTTAIAAKKLGRDYIGIDIDPGYVKMTEEKLEGLIPTHINGCYVSVFLGKIATIRHSDYDKMKPFLKTRELRINASKSKQLTLPTLSEKTPRSLPDSSRELSELFSSQPKKPYSKRKAKQMQQVRFLEEKQAYGKGEGSGG
;
A
#
# COMPACT_ATOMS: atom_id res chain seq x y z
N MET A 1 10.67 -1.50 27.27
CA MET A 1 10.99 -0.68 26.08
C MET A 1 12.26 0.06 26.39
N ASP A 2 13.25 -0.02 25.54
CA ASP A 2 14.51 0.68 25.71
C ASP A 2 14.25 2.19 25.79
N MET A 3 14.83 2.89 26.77
CA MET A 3 14.61 4.35 26.94
C MET A 3 15.04 5.14 25.70
N GLU A 4 15.97 4.62 24.95
CA GLU A 4 16.45 5.23 23.72
C GLU A 4 15.41 5.16 22.58
N LEU A 5 14.73 4.01 22.42
CA LEU A 5 13.72 3.80 21.39
C LEU A 5 12.40 4.54 21.67
N SER A 6 12.08 4.76 22.96
CA SER A 6 10.85 5.46 23.37
C SER A 6 10.75 6.89 22.85
N LYS A 7 11.89 7.52 22.53
CA LYS A 7 11.92 8.88 21.93
C LYS A 7 11.31 8.93 20.54
N PHE A 8 11.31 7.82 19.81
CA PHE A 8 10.85 7.70 18.43
C PHE A 8 9.46 7.06 18.32
N THR A 9 9.12 6.19 19.26
CA THR A 9 7.91 5.36 19.21
C THR A 9 6.63 6.20 19.28
N ASN A 10 5.66 5.87 18.42
CA ASN A 10 4.38 6.55 18.24
C ASN A 10 4.51 8.03 17.83
N ARG A 11 5.52 8.31 17.02
CA ARG A 11 5.79 9.65 16.47
C ARG A 11 5.97 9.62 14.97
N VAL A 12 5.70 10.78 14.37
CA VAL A 12 6.12 11.11 13.01
C VAL A 12 7.21 12.17 13.13
N ILE A 13 8.36 11.91 12.55
CA ILE A 13 9.60 12.68 12.78
C ILE A 13 9.94 13.41 11.49
N GLU A 14 10.05 14.72 11.57
CA GLU A 14 10.59 15.53 10.49
C GLU A 14 12.11 15.33 10.40
N GLY A 15 12.61 14.93 9.23
CA GLY A 15 14.03 14.78 9.00
C GLY A 15 14.40 13.89 7.83
N ASP A 16 15.70 13.87 7.51
CA ASP A 16 16.25 12.93 6.56
C ASP A 16 16.15 11.50 7.07
N ALA A 17 15.60 10.61 6.25
CA ALA A 17 15.35 9.22 6.60
C ALA A 17 16.60 8.48 7.09
N ILE A 18 17.73 8.69 6.43
CA ILE A 18 19.00 8.03 6.77
C ILE A 18 19.51 8.57 8.10
N GLU A 19 19.52 9.88 8.30
CA GLU A 19 20.06 10.51 9.51
C GLU A 19 19.20 10.20 10.75
N VAL A 20 17.88 10.14 10.60
CA VAL A 20 16.99 9.72 11.71
C VAL A 20 17.18 8.24 12.02
N MET A 21 17.20 7.36 10.99
CA MET A 21 17.40 5.93 11.22
C MET A 21 18.75 5.61 11.88
N LYS A 22 19.82 6.36 11.60
CA LYS A 22 21.14 6.20 12.29
C LYS A 22 21.05 6.33 13.81
N GLN A 23 20.07 7.06 14.32
CA GLN A 23 19.86 7.26 15.75
C GLN A 23 19.01 6.15 16.39
N ILE A 24 18.39 5.29 15.61
CA ILE A 24 17.58 4.17 16.09
C ILE A 24 18.50 2.97 16.38
N PRO A 25 18.36 2.32 17.55
CA PRO A 25 19.18 1.18 17.93
C PRO A 25 19.08 0.01 16.95
N ASP A 26 20.18 -0.74 16.81
CA ASP A 26 20.23 -1.96 16.01
C ASP A 26 19.21 -2.99 16.48
N GLY A 27 18.55 -3.67 15.55
CA GLY A 27 17.67 -4.79 15.86
C GLY A 27 16.51 -4.44 16.80
N SER A 28 15.96 -3.23 16.69
CA SER A 28 14.90 -2.73 17.59
C SER A 28 13.50 -2.71 16.96
N ILE A 29 13.39 -2.81 15.63
CA ILE A 29 12.15 -2.67 14.86
C ILE A 29 11.62 -4.04 14.40
N ASP A 30 10.34 -4.31 14.59
CA ASP A 30 9.71 -5.59 14.21
C ASP A 30 9.41 -5.67 12.72
N MET A 31 8.99 -4.56 12.13
CA MET A 31 8.71 -4.45 10.69
C MET A 31 9.19 -3.10 10.16
N THR A 32 9.98 -3.13 9.11
CA THR A 32 10.27 -1.93 8.31
C THR A 32 9.55 -2.01 6.97
N PHE A 33 8.95 -0.90 6.54
CA PHE A 33 8.31 -0.76 5.24
C PHE A 33 8.80 0.54 4.59
N ALA A 34 9.15 0.51 3.31
CA ALA A 34 9.55 1.71 2.57
C ALA A 34 8.81 1.84 1.23
N ASP A 35 8.28 3.04 0.98
CA ASP A 35 7.75 3.49 -0.31
C ASP A 35 8.50 4.77 -0.75
N PRO A 36 9.80 4.66 -1.12
CA PRO A 36 10.63 5.81 -1.45
C PRO A 36 10.17 6.49 -2.74
N PRO A 37 10.57 7.75 -3.00
CA PRO A 37 10.43 8.37 -4.32
C PRO A 37 11.02 7.49 -5.44
N PHE A 38 10.31 7.40 -6.59
CA PHE A 38 10.64 6.43 -7.64
C PHE A 38 11.60 6.94 -8.70
N ASN A 39 12.12 8.13 -8.55
CA ASN A 39 12.98 8.81 -9.53
C ASN A 39 12.32 8.86 -10.93
N LEU A 40 11.07 9.34 -10.96
CA LEU A 40 10.23 9.44 -12.15
C LEU A 40 9.86 10.89 -12.49
N LYS A 41 10.64 11.86 -12.01
CA LYS A 41 10.45 13.30 -12.23
C LYS A 41 9.10 13.81 -11.72
N LYS A 42 8.66 13.29 -10.59
CA LYS A 42 7.48 13.79 -9.90
C LYS A 42 7.84 15.05 -9.10
N SER A 43 6.92 16.00 -9.07
CA SER A 43 7.08 17.19 -8.25
C SER A 43 6.79 16.85 -6.78
N TYR A 44 7.79 16.96 -5.93
CA TYR A 44 7.70 17.01 -4.47
C TYR A 44 8.22 18.37 -4.01
N GLU A 45 7.74 18.88 -2.88
CA GLU A 45 8.13 20.22 -2.42
C GLU A 45 9.57 20.24 -1.87
N GLN A 46 10.00 19.17 -1.21
CA GLN A 46 11.29 19.07 -0.50
C GLN A 46 12.26 18.04 -1.09
N TYR A 47 11.91 17.39 -2.21
CA TYR A 47 12.75 16.36 -2.81
C TYR A 47 12.78 16.44 -4.32
N GLU A 48 13.98 16.35 -4.90
CA GLU A 48 14.20 16.31 -6.34
C GLU A 48 14.15 14.85 -6.86
N ASP A 49 13.04 14.49 -7.52
CA ASP A 49 12.76 13.14 -8.05
C ASP A 49 13.32 12.94 -9.48
N ASP A 50 14.47 13.56 -9.77
CA ASP A 50 15.17 13.50 -11.08
C ASP A 50 16.69 13.33 -10.89
N LYS A 51 17.09 12.46 -9.96
CA LYS A 51 18.51 12.19 -9.72
C LYS A 51 19.10 11.34 -10.84
N GLU A 52 20.42 11.52 -11.08
CA GLU A 52 21.16 10.61 -11.93
C GLU A 52 21.07 9.18 -11.35
N THR A 53 20.94 8.16 -12.23
CA THR A 53 20.67 6.77 -11.82
C THR A 53 21.67 6.25 -10.79
N ARG A 54 22.94 6.55 -10.94
CA ARG A 54 24.00 6.08 -10.03
C ARG A 54 23.88 6.73 -8.65
N GLU A 55 23.58 8.01 -8.63
CA GLU A 55 23.36 8.77 -7.38
C GLU A 55 22.12 8.26 -6.65
N TYR A 56 21.00 8.07 -7.39
CA TYR A 56 19.78 7.52 -6.83
C TYR A 56 20.00 6.14 -6.21
N LEU A 57 20.72 5.24 -6.90
CA LEU A 57 21.00 3.89 -6.39
C LEU A 57 21.96 3.91 -5.19
N ALA A 58 22.93 4.83 -5.14
CA ALA A 58 23.80 5.00 -3.98
C ALA A 58 22.99 5.42 -2.74
N TRP A 59 22.13 6.43 -2.89
CA TRP A 59 21.21 6.85 -1.83
C TRP A 59 20.27 5.71 -1.40
N CYS A 60 19.74 4.93 -2.35
CA CYS A 60 18.89 3.78 -2.03
C CYS A 60 19.65 2.71 -1.22
N LYS A 61 20.91 2.44 -1.55
CA LYS A 61 21.73 1.48 -0.79
C LYS A 61 21.90 1.90 0.66
N GLU A 62 22.06 3.18 0.94
CA GLU A 62 22.24 3.70 2.30
C GLU A 62 20.99 3.50 3.17
N TRP A 63 19.81 3.92 2.72
CA TRP A 63 18.61 3.72 3.55
C TRP A 63 18.19 2.24 3.64
N LEU A 64 18.43 1.41 2.61
CA LEU A 64 18.23 -0.03 2.70
C LEU A 64 19.14 -0.66 3.76
N TYR A 65 20.40 -0.25 3.82
CA TYR A 65 21.32 -0.68 4.86
C TYR A 65 20.81 -0.34 6.26
N GLN A 66 20.32 0.89 6.46
CA GLN A 66 19.76 1.29 7.75
C GLN A 66 18.51 0.46 8.11
N MET A 67 17.61 0.21 7.16
CA MET A 67 16.44 -0.65 7.40
C MET A 67 16.87 -2.05 7.87
N VAL A 68 17.85 -2.65 7.21
CA VAL A 68 18.39 -3.97 7.62
C VAL A 68 18.99 -3.89 9.03
N ARG A 69 19.79 -2.87 9.33
CA ARG A 69 20.46 -2.69 10.62
C ARG A 69 19.45 -2.64 11.77
N ILE A 70 18.45 -1.77 11.66
CA ILE A 70 17.46 -1.52 12.73
C ILE A 70 16.41 -2.63 12.88
N THR A 71 16.17 -3.43 11.84
CA THR A 71 15.20 -4.53 11.92
C THR A 71 15.70 -5.65 12.83
N LYS A 72 14.83 -6.16 13.70
CA LYS A 72 15.12 -7.30 14.61
C LYS A 72 15.52 -8.56 13.82
N PRO A 73 16.25 -9.49 14.43
CA PRO A 73 16.53 -10.81 13.81
C PRO A 73 15.26 -11.55 13.38
N THR A 74 14.16 -11.45 14.16
CA THR A 74 12.85 -12.05 13.86
C THR A 74 11.95 -11.16 13.00
N GLY A 75 12.41 -9.96 12.65
CA GLY A 75 11.63 -8.95 11.96
C GLY A 75 11.59 -9.12 10.45
N SER A 76 10.74 -8.33 9.82
CA SER A 76 10.51 -8.32 8.37
C SER A 76 10.79 -6.96 7.75
N ILE A 77 11.31 -6.99 6.52
CA ILE A 77 11.66 -5.81 5.71
C ILE A 77 10.83 -5.85 4.44
N PHE A 78 10.06 -4.80 4.18
CA PHE A 78 9.28 -4.64 2.97
C PHE A 78 9.71 -3.39 2.21
N VAL A 79 9.85 -3.52 0.88
CA VAL A 79 10.19 -2.39 0.01
C VAL A 79 9.26 -2.38 -1.20
N HIS A 80 8.44 -1.34 -1.31
CA HIS A 80 7.54 -1.11 -2.43
C HIS A 80 8.21 -0.24 -3.50
N ASN A 81 8.08 -0.62 -4.76
CA ASN A 81 8.53 0.21 -5.88
C ASN A 81 8.05 -0.37 -7.23
N ILE A 82 8.44 0.28 -8.34
CA ILE A 82 8.34 -0.30 -9.68
C ILE A 82 9.38 -1.41 -9.89
N PRO A 83 9.09 -2.45 -10.71
CA PRO A 83 10.00 -3.57 -10.93
C PRO A 83 11.43 -3.17 -11.33
N LYS A 84 11.59 -2.10 -12.12
CA LYS A 84 12.91 -1.59 -12.55
C LYS A 84 13.86 -1.40 -11.36
N TRP A 85 13.42 -0.71 -10.31
CA TRP A 85 14.27 -0.40 -9.16
C TRP A 85 14.41 -1.57 -8.20
N LEU A 86 13.33 -2.37 -8.06
CA LEU A 86 13.35 -3.52 -7.17
C LEU A 86 14.41 -4.58 -7.57
N THR A 87 14.80 -4.68 -8.83
CA THR A 87 15.90 -5.56 -9.26
C THR A 87 17.24 -5.15 -8.64
N TYR A 88 17.50 -3.87 -8.50
CA TYR A 88 18.70 -3.36 -7.81
C TYR A 88 18.58 -3.52 -6.30
N PHE A 89 17.41 -3.17 -5.74
CA PHE A 89 17.19 -3.27 -4.30
C PHE A 89 17.28 -4.71 -3.80
N SER A 90 16.76 -5.68 -4.57
CA SER A 90 16.90 -7.09 -4.23
C SER A 90 18.36 -7.55 -4.24
N SER A 91 19.17 -7.04 -5.17
CA SER A 91 20.62 -7.34 -5.19
C SER A 91 21.30 -6.85 -3.89
N TYR A 92 21.01 -5.63 -3.45
CA TYR A 92 21.59 -5.08 -2.21
C TYR A 92 21.09 -5.83 -0.97
N LEU A 93 19.81 -6.13 -0.89
CA LEU A 93 19.24 -6.86 0.25
C LEU A 93 19.74 -8.30 0.36
N ASN A 94 20.05 -8.96 -0.76
CA ASN A 94 20.63 -10.31 -0.78
C ASN A 94 22.01 -10.37 -0.11
N GLU A 95 22.72 -9.25 0.05
CA GLU A 95 24.02 -9.20 0.72
C GLU A 95 23.89 -9.44 2.25
N SER A 96 22.72 -9.12 2.87
CA SER A 96 22.59 -9.07 4.33
C SER A 96 21.24 -9.54 4.89
N ALA A 97 20.34 -10.01 4.03
CA ALA A 97 19.01 -10.49 4.44
C ALA A 97 18.54 -11.67 3.55
N TYR A 98 17.53 -12.41 3.99
CA TYR A 98 17.00 -13.58 3.28
C TYR A 98 15.73 -13.20 2.52
N PHE A 99 15.75 -13.41 1.21
CA PHE A 99 14.59 -13.25 0.35
C PHE A 99 13.45 -14.19 0.74
N LYS A 100 12.23 -13.68 0.79
CA LYS A 100 11.01 -14.46 1.00
C LYS A 100 10.11 -14.44 -0.23
N HIS A 101 9.62 -13.26 -0.61
CA HIS A 101 8.74 -13.12 -1.75
C HIS A 101 8.96 -11.81 -2.49
N TRP A 102 8.66 -11.84 -3.78
CA TRP A 102 8.32 -10.68 -4.58
C TRP A 102 6.80 -10.69 -4.75
N ILE A 103 6.12 -9.79 -4.04
CA ILE A 103 4.67 -9.65 -4.13
C ILE A 103 4.35 -8.75 -5.33
N ALA A 104 3.62 -9.28 -6.31
CA ALA A 104 3.12 -8.51 -7.44
C ALA A 104 1.76 -7.90 -7.07
N TRP A 105 1.72 -6.58 -6.88
CA TRP A 105 0.48 -5.86 -6.63
C TRP A 105 -0.07 -5.27 -7.93
N ASP A 106 -1.20 -5.81 -8.42
CA ASP A 106 -1.93 -5.28 -9.57
C ASP A 106 -2.61 -3.95 -9.21
N ALA A 107 -1.92 -2.85 -9.47
CA ALA A 107 -2.42 -1.51 -9.25
C ALA A 107 -3.30 -1.00 -10.41
N MET A 108 -3.58 -1.84 -11.42
CA MET A 108 -4.32 -1.51 -12.63
C MET A 108 -3.82 -0.20 -13.27
N GLY A 109 -2.59 -0.21 -13.75
CA GLY A 109 -1.93 0.94 -14.39
C GLY A 109 -2.69 1.49 -15.59
N ALA A 110 -2.38 2.73 -15.99
CA ALA A 110 -2.85 3.26 -17.26
C ALA A 110 -2.08 2.59 -18.41
N PRO A 111 -2.69 2.44 -19.61
CA PRO A 111 -2.04 1.83 -20.76
C PRO A 111 -0.98 2.77 -21.35
N LEU A 112 0.20 2.79 -20.76
CA LEU A 112 1.32 3.62 -21.16
C LEU A 112 2.54 2.72 -21.36
N GLY A 113 2.84 2.34 -22.57
CA GLY A 113 4.03 1.55 -22.86
C GLY A 113 4.17 1.22 -24.34
N LYS A 114 5.41 1.14 -24.82
CA LYS A 114 5.75 0.74 -26.19
C LYS A 114 5.86 -0.78 -26.38
N THR A 115 5.94 -1.51 -25.26
CA THR A 115 6.03 -2.98 -25.24
C THR A 115 4.81 -3.55 -24.50
N ILE A 116 5.01 -4.48 -23.57
CA ILE A 116 3.94 -4.95 -22.71
C ILE A 116 3.58 -3.88 -21.68
N LEU A 117 2.31 -3.84 -21.31
CA LEU A 117 1.78 -2.87 -20.36
C LEU A 117 2.33 -3.11 -18.95
N PRO A 118 3.06 -2.16 -18.33
CA PRO A 118 3.47 -2.28 -16.94
C PRO A 118 2.24 -2.09 -16.03
N ASN A 119 1.73 -3.18 -15.47
CA ASN A 119 0.46 -3.15 -14.73
C ASN A 119 0.59 -3.46 -13.24
N HIS A 120 1.80 -3.69 -12.73
CA HIS A 120 1.99 -3.99 -11.33
C HIS A 120 3.11 -3.16 -10.70
N TYR A 121 2.96 -2.89 -9.40
CA TYR A 121 4.05 -2.57 -8.52
C TYR A 121 4.53 -3.83 -7.82
N GLY A 122 5.79 -3.87 -7.41
CA GLY A 122 6.32 -4.95 -6.60
C GLY A 122 6.47 -4.53 -5.15
N ILE A 123 6.37 -5.51 -4.25
CA ILE A 123 6.78 -5.37 -2.86
C ILE A 123 7.77 -6.50 -2.57
N LEU A 124 9.02 -6.15 -2.33
CA LEU A 124 10.01 -7.12 -1.86
C LEU A 124 9.73 -7.43 -0.39
N TRP A 125 9.80 -8.71 -0.02
CA TRP A 125 9.78 -9.15 1.35
C TRP A 125 11.05 -9.90 1.69
N TYR A 126 11.76 -9.37 2.69
CA TYR A 126 12.99 -9.93 3.23
C TYR A 126 12.88 -10.12 4.74
N VAL A 127 13.70 -11.02 5.31
CA VAL A 127 13.83 -11.25 6.74
C VAL A 127 15.30 -11.36 7.12
N LYS A 128 15.65 -11.03 8.37
CA LYS A 128 17.06 -11.07 8.82
C LYS A 128 17.54 -12.44 9.24
N SER A 129 16.65 -13.36 9.56
CA SER A 129 17.02 -14.72 9.96
C SER A 129 16.02 -15.75 9.44
N LYS A 130 16.31 -17.03 9.63
CA LYS A 130 15.38 -18.12 9.33
C LYS A 130 14.27 -18.22 10.37
N ASP A 131 14.52 -17.70 11.57
CA ASP A 131 13.56 -17.62 12.66
C ASP A 131 12.87 -16.25 12.63
N PHE A 132 11.87 -16.10 11.78
CA PHE A 132 11.13 -14.87 11.58
C PHE A 132 9.65 -15.06 11.94
N LYS A 133 9.03 -13.98 12.37
CA LYS A 133 7.60 -13.94 12.72
C LYS A 133 6.75 -13.98 11.45
N PHE A 134 5.84 -14.96 11.36
CA PHE A 134 4.91 -15.09 10.24
C PHE A 134 3.58 -15.70 10.68
N TYR A 135 2.50 -15.13 10.16
CA TYR A 135 1.13 -15.58 10.39
C TYR A 135 0.40 -15.81 9.06
N ASP A 136 -0.23 -16.96 8.93
CA ASP A 136 -1.11 -17.26 7.82
C ASP A 136 -2.28 -16.27 7.79
N ILE A 137 -2.41 -15.53 6.70
CA ILE A 137 -3.50 -14.59 6.47
C ILE A 137 -4.39 -15.05 5.33
N ARG A 138 -5.67 -14.74 5.43
CA ARG A 138 -6.69 -15.11 4.44
C ARG A 138 -7.39 -13.87 3.90
N SER A 139 -7.74 -13.94 2.61
CA SER A 139 -8.63 -12.97 1.94
C SER A 139 -9.88 -13.68 1.42
N PRO A 140 -11.01 -12.96 1.24
CA PRO A 140 -12.25 -13.54 0.71
C PRO A 140 -12.04 -14.24 -0.63
N HIS A 141 -12.85 -15.26 -0.88
CA HIS A 141 -12.85 -15.97 -2.17
C HIS A 141 -13.08 -15.01 -3.33
N ARG A 142 -12.35 -15.21 -4.40
CA ARG A 142 -12.56 -14.47 -5.66
C ARG A 142 -13.73 -15.07 -6.43
N TYR A 143 -14.52 -14.20 -7.04
CA TYR A 143 -15.63 -14.55 -7.90
C TYR A 143 -15.33 -14.14 -9.34
N CYS A 144 -15.83 -14.91 -10.28
CA CYS A 144 -15.83 -14.53 -11.69
C CYS A 144 -16.65 -13.24 -11.89
N ARG A 145 -16.10 -12.28 -12.60
CA ARG A 145 -16.78 -10.99 -12.84
C ARG A 145 -17.99 -11.13 -13.76
N GLU A 146 -17.99 -12.14 -14.62
CA GLU A 146 -19.06 -12.38 -15.60
C GLU A 146 -20.20 -13.19 -15.01
N CYS A 147 -19.90 -14.36 -14.44
CA CYS A 147 -20.94 -15.28 -13.96
C CYS A 147 -21.12 -15.31 -12.44
N ASN A 148 -20.35 -14.51 -11.68
CA ASN A 148 -20.36 -14.45 -10.23
C ASN A 148 -20.15 -15.81 -9.52
N ALA A 149 -19.60 -16.79 -10.22
CA ALA A 149 -19.22 -18.07 -9.65
C ALA A 149 -17.86 -17.97 -8.94
N LEU A 150 -17.62 -18.83 -7.97
CA LEU A 150 -16.29 -18.98 -7.37
C LEU A 150 -15.28 -19.38 -8.44
N LEU A 151 -14.17 -18.62 -8.52
CA LEU A 151 -13.19 -18.76 -9.59
C LEU A 151 -12.42 -20.09 -9.60
N LYS A 152 -12.65 -20.99 -8.63
CA LYS A 152 -11.95 -22.30 -8.62
C LYS A 152 -12.78 -23.36 -7.92
N ASP A 153 -13.29 -24.29 -8.71
CA ASP A 153 -13.63 -25.64 -8.24
C ASP A 153 -12.74 -26.64 -8.98
N TYR A 154 -11.55 -26.90 -8.45
CA TYR A 154 -10.67 -27.90 -9.04
C TYR A 154 -11.16 -29.31 -8.65
N GLY A 155 -11.85 -29.97 -9.59
CA GLY A 155 -12.20 -31.39 -9.46
C GLY A 155 -13.14 -31.70 -8.28
N GLY A 156 -14.15 -30.87 -8.03
CA GLY A 156 -15.16 -31.11 -7.01
C GLY A 156 -14.68 -30.92 -5.55
N LYS A 157 -13.52 -30.31 -5.35
CA LYS A 157 -12.92 -30.10 -4.01
C LYS A 157 -13.39 -28.81 -3.32
N LYS A 158 -14.45 -28.17 -3.82
CA LYS A 158 -15.02 -26.93 -3.23
C LYS A 158 -15.38 -27.10 -1.75
N HIS A 159 -15.79 -28.30 -1.34
CA HIS A 159 -16.13 -28.62 0.04
C HIS A 159 -14.93 -28.56 0.99
N LEU A 160 -13.68 -28.66 0.46
CA LEU A 160 -12.44 -28.52 1.20
C LEU A 160 -11.98 -27.04 1.31
N ALA A 161 -12.64 -26.15 0.59
CA ALA A 161 -12.26 -24.73 0.59
C ALA A 161 -12.62 -24.11 1.95
N HIS A 162 -11.69 -23.32 2.48
CA HIS A 162 -11.93 -22.60 3.73
C HIS A 162 -13.11 -21.64 3.57
N PRO A 163 -14.08 -21.60 4.50
CA PRO A 163 -15.34 -20.84 4.33
C PRO A 163 -15.16 -19.35 4.10
N PHE A 164 -14.14 -18.72 4.69
CA PHE A 164 -13.85 -17.29 4.49
C PHE A 164 -13.19 -17.02 3.15
N GLY A 165 -12.16 -17.81 2.82
CA GLY A 165 -11.37 -17.59 1.63
C GLY A 165 -10.03 -18.28 1.63
N THR A 166 -9.22 -18.00 0.63
CA THR A 166 -7.90 -18.61 0.41
C THR A 166 -6.82 -17.96 1.28
N LEU A 167 -5.73 -18.70 1.52
CA LEU A 167 -4.47 -18.07 1.92
C LEU A 167 -4.07 -17.03 0.87
N VAL A 168 -3.51 -15.93 1.34
CA VAL A 168 -3.06 -14.86 0.46
C VAL A 168 -1.84 -15.35 -0.34
N SER A 169 -1.88 -15.19 -1.66
CA SER A 169 -0.76 -15.48 -2.55
C SER A 169 0.17 -14.27 -2.66
N ASP A 170 1.23 -14.41 -3.42
CA ASP A 170 2.17 -13.33 -3.77
C ASP A 170 1.69 -12.48 -4.97
N VAL A 171 0.50 -12.74 -5.52
CA VAL A 171 -0.14 -11.91 -6.55
C VAL A 171 -1.41 -11.28 -6.00
N TRP A 172 -1.39 -9.96 -5.76
CA TRP A 172 -2.49 -9.22 -5.16
C TRP A 172 -3.28 -8.44 -6.21
N THR A 173 -4.48 -8.89 -6.50
CA THR A 173 -5.40 -8.24 -7.47
C THR A 173 -6.69 -7.74 -6.81
N ASP A 174 -6.81 -7.88 -5.51
CA ASP A 174 -7.99 -7.55 -4.71
C ASP A 174 -7.86 -6.22 -3.95
N ILE A 175 -6.67 -5.60 -4.00
CA ILE A 175 -6.39 -4.29 -3.42
C ILE A 175 -6.27 -3.26 -4.54
N TYR A 176 -7.21 -2.31 -4.58
CA TYR A 176 -7.23 -1.31 -5.62
C TYR A 176 -6.49 -0.04 -5.20
N ARG A 177 -5.73 0.51 -6.13
CA ARG A 177 -5.09 1.82 -5.99
C ARG A 177 -6.14 2.93 -5.79
N ILE A 178 -5.82 3.94 -4.98
CA ILE A 178 -6.67 5.12 -4.81
C ILE A 178 -6.60 5.97 -6.10
N ARG A 179 -7.69 5.94 -6.91
CA ARG A 179 -7.72 6.59 -8.23
C ARG A 179 -8.39 7.96 -8.25
N HIS A 180 -9.30 8.24 -7.31
CA HIS A 180 -10.11 9.45 -7.34
C HIS A 180 -9.51 10.53 -6.46
N ALA A 181 -9.31 11.74 -7.03
CA ALA A 181 -8.81 12.90 -6.33
C ALA A 181 -9.61 13.24 -5.04
N ARG A 182 -10.91 12.94 -5.01
CA ARG A 182 -11.78 13.13 -3.81
C ARG A 182 -11.49 12.16 -2.65
N ARG A 183 -10.74 11.09 -2.88
CA ARG A 183 -10.39 10.06 -1.88
C ARG A 183 -8.89 10.02 -1.60
N ARG A 184 -8.15 10.88 -2.25
CA ARG A 184 -6.70 10.96 -2.15
C ARG A 184 -6.34 12.29 -1.49
N ASP A 185 -5.44 12.25 -0.55
CA ASP A 185 -4.80 13.43 0.00
C ASP A 185 -4.00 14.17 -1.09
N ALA A 186 -3.47 15.33 -0.78
CA ALA A 186 -2.64 16.12 -1.70
C ALA A 186 -1.29 15.45 -2.07
N HIS A 187 -1.18 14.12 -1.94
CA HIS A 187 0.00 13.33 -2.26
C HIS A 187 -0.17 12.57 -3.58
N PRO A 188 0.83 12.61 -4.50
CA PRO A 188 0.71 12.00 -5.82
C PRO A 188 0.60 10.47 -5.81
N CYS A 189 1.07 9.79 -4.77
CA CYS A 189 1.28 8.33 -4.72
C CYS A 189 0.77 7.65 -3.45
N GLN A 190 -0.33 8.12 -2.85
CA GLN A 190 -0.88 7.51 -1.63
C GLN A 190 -1.23 6.03 -1.81
N LEU A 191 -0.66 5.19 -0.93
CA LEU A 191 -1.00 3.77 -0.84
C LEU A 191 -2.34 3.54 -0.12
N PRO A 192 -3.09 2.48 -0.45
CA PRO A 192 -4.29 2.12 0.29
C PRO A 192 -3.94 1.52 1.66
N VAL A 193 -4.60 1.97 2.72
CA VAL A 193 -4.33 1.55 4.11
C VAL A 193 -4.41 0.02 4.27
N HIS A 194 -5.39 -0.63 3.64
CA HIS A 194 -5.56 -2.08 3.75
C HIS A 194 -4.45 -2.92 3.07
N LEU A 195 -3.60 -2.31 2.23
CA LEU A 195 -2.37 -2.94 1.76
C LEU A 195 -1.37 -3.09 2.90
N LEU A 196 -1.16 -2.01 3.65
CA LEU A 196 -0.27 -1.99 4.81
C LEU A 196 -0.83 -2.85 5.96
N GLU A 197 -2.15 -2.77 6.21
CA GLU A 197 -2.81 -3.64 7.21
C GLU A 197 -2.55 -5.13 6.91
N ARG A 198 -2.57 -5.54 5.63
CA ARG A 198 -2.27 -6.91 5.22
C ARG A 198 -0.84 -7.32 5.53
N LEU A 199 0.14 -6.48 5.21
CA LEU A 199 1.55 -6.73 5.52
C LEU A 199 1.78 -6.80 7.04
N ILE A 200 1.24 -5.84 7.79
CA ILE A 200 1.38 -5.78 9.25
C ILE A 200 0.77 -7.01 9.92
N LEU A 201 -0.45 -7.41 9.54
CA LEU A 201 -1.09 -8.62 10.09
C LEU A 201 -0.28 -9.89 9.84
N MET A 202 0.48 -9.94 8.76
CA MET A 202 1.25 -11.11 8.35
C MET A 202 2.49 -11.34 9.22
N VAL A 203 3.12 -10.29 9.75
CA VAL A 203 4.46 -10.37 10.33
C VAL A 203 4.63 -9.72 11.71
N THR A 204 3.57 -9.16 12.30
CA THR A 204 3.67 -8.46 13.60
C THR A 204 2.58 -8.86 14.56
N ASP A 205 2.83 -8.67 15.87
CA ASP A 205 1.84 -8.76 16.94
C ASP A 205 1.44 -7.38 17.47
N GLU A 206 0.43 -7.36 18.34
CA GLU A 206 0.05 -6.16 19.08
C GLU A 206 1.23 -5.63 19.89
N GLY A 207 1.46 -4.32 19.83
CA GLY A 207 2.60 -3.67 20.49
C GLY A 207 3.95 -3.81 19.78
N ASP A 208 4.03 -4.56 18.65
CA ASP A 208 5.23 -4.56 17.81
C ASP A 208 5.39 -3.21 17.11
N ILE A 209 6.62 -2.83 16.77
CA ILE A 209 6.96 -1.53 16.18
C ILE A 209 7.10 -1.65 14.66
N VAL A 210 6.33 -0.83 13.94
CA VAL A 210 6.38 -0.68 12.48
C VAL A 210 7.04 0.65 12.14
N LEU A 211 8.11 0.63 11.34
CA LEU A 211 8.79 1.84 10.90
C LEU A 211 8.64 2.05 9.38
N ASP A 212 8.35 3.30 9.00
CA ASP A 212 8.35 3.75 7.60
C ASP A 212 9.24 5.00 7.47
N PRO A 213 10.39 4.91 6.76
CA PRO A 213 11.30 6.02 6.57
C PRO A 213 10.84 7.04 5.52
N PHE A 214 9.74 6.77 4.82
CA PHE A 214 9.13 7.65 3.81
C PHE A 214 7.61 7.69 4.01
N VAL A 215 7.18 8.07 5.21
CA VAL A 215 5.80 7.86 5.67
C VAL A 215 4.77 8.68 4.89
N GLY A 216 5.17 9.74 4.21
CA GLY A 216 4.31 10.60 3.41
C GLY A 216 3.05 11.02 4.18
N THR A 217 1.89 10.74 3.61
CA THR A 217 0.59 11.07 4.22
C THR A 217 0.14 10.11 5.34
N GLY A 218 1.04 9.27 5.85
CA GLY A 218 0.83 8.49 7.07
C GLY A 218 0.17 7.13 6.90
N THR A 219 0.09 6.58 5.70
CA THR A 219 -0.64 5.32 5.46
C THR A 219 -0.15 4.17 6.33
N THR A 220 1.17 4.02 6.47
CA THR A 220 1.78 2.96 7.29
C THR A 220 1.52 3.18 8.78
N ALA A 221 1.71 4.39 9.30
CA ALA A 221 1.48 4.72 10.70
C ALA A 221 0.00 4.55 11.09
N ILE A 222 -0.93 4.97 10.20
CA ILE A 222 -2.37 4.77 10.38
C ILE A 222 -2.72 3.27 10.44
N ALA A 223 -2.16 2.47 9.53
CA ALA A 223 -2.40 1.03 9.51
C ALA A 223 -1.85 0.35 10.77
N ALA A 224 -0.65 0.72 11.21
CA ALA A 224 -0.05 0.21 12.44
C ALA A 224 -0.91 0.54 13.66
N LYS A 225 -1.25 1.81 13.86
CA LYS A 225 -2.09 2.26 14.99
C LYS A 225 -3.47 1.62 15.00
N LYS A 226 -4.14 1.50 13.84
CA LYS A 226 -5.44 0.80 13.73
C LYS A 226 -5.37 -0.65 14.17
N LEU A 227 -4.25 -1.30 13.94
CA LEU A 227 -4.03 -2.69 14.30
C LEU A 227 -3.40 -2.88 15.69
N GLY A 228 -3.29 -1.82 16.50
CA GLY A 228 -2.70 -1.90 17.85
C GLY A 228 -1.19 -2.09 17.85
N ARG A 229 -0.50 -1.70 16.78
CA ARG A 229 0.96 -1.68 16.69
C ARG A 229 1.47 -0.30 16.98
N ASP A 230 2.66 -0.24 17.56
CA ASP A 230 3.41 1.01 17.66
C ASP A 230 3.98 1.37 16.29
N TYR A 231 4.23 2.67 16.06
CA TYR A 231 4.74 3.14 14.77
C TYR A 231 5.87 4.14 14.94
N ILE A 232 6.72 4.24 13.92
CA ILE A 232 7.69 5.31 13.71
C ILE A 232 7.57 5.72 12.26
N GLY A 233 7.15 6.96 11.99
CA GLY A 233 7.13 7.55 10.66
C GLY A 233 8.23 8.58 10.52
N ILE A 234 8.90 8.64 9.36
CA ILE A 234 9.88 9.69 9.06
C ILE A 234 9.48 10.31 7.73
N ASP A 235 9.53 11.63 7.65
CA ASP A 235 9.39 12.35 6.38
C ASP A 235 10.23 13.64 6.42
N ILE A 236 10.77 14.03 5.28
CA ILE A 236 11.53 15.27 5.15
C ILE A 236 10.62 16.50 5.02
N ASP A 237 9.36 16.29 4.64
CA ASP A 237 8.39 17.35 4.41
C ASP A 237 7.54 17.62 5.67
N PRO A 238 7.70 18.80 6.32
CA PRO A 238 6.94 19.17 7.52
C PRO A 238 5.42 19.19 7.29
N GLY A 239 4.97 19.44 6.06
CA GLY A 239 3.56 19.40 5.69
C GLY A 239 2.99 17.99 5.79
N TYR A 240 3.73 16.98 5.33
CA TYR A 240 3.33 15.57 5.47
C TYR A 240 3.41 15.10 6.92
N VAL A 241 4.41 15.52 7.67
CA VAL A 241 4.51 15.22 9.12
C VAL A 241 3.26 15.71 9.84
N LYS A 242 2.94 17.00 9.71
CA LYS A 242 1.76 17.61 10.34
C LYS A 242 0.45 16.92 9.90
N MET A 243 0.28 16.71 8.61
CA MET A 243 -0.91 16.02 8.06
C MET A 243 -1.07 14.62 8.63
N THR A 244 0.02 13.91 8.81
CA THR A 244 0.03 12.54 9.35
C THR A 244 -0.33 12.55 10.83
N GLU A 245 0.24 13.47 11.62
CA GLU A 245 -0.09 13.64 13.03
C GLU A 245 -1.57 13.97 13.24
N GLU A 246 -2.12 14.92 12.46
CA GLU A 246 -3.55 15.25 12.49
C GLU A 246 -4.45 14.03 12.22
N LYS A 247 -4.07 13.15 11.29
CA LYS A 247 -4.81 11.91 11.01
C LYS A 247 -4.69 10.85 12.11
N LEU A 248 -3.58 10.84 12.79
CA LEU A 248 -3.33 9.92 13.90
C LEU A 248 -3.99 10.40 15.19
N GLU A 249 -4.29 11.70 15.32
CA GLU A 249 -4.97 12.25 16.48
C GLU A 249 -6.36 11.60 16.66
N GLY A 250 -6.65 11.13 17.86
CA GLY A 250 -7.91 10.45 18.17
C GLY A 250 -8.15 9.10 17.49
N LEU A 251 -7.22 8.62 16.63
CA LEU A 251 -7.31 7.29 16.05
C LEU A 251 -7.03 6.25 17.12
N ILE A 252 -7.98 5.36 17.36
CA ILE A 252 -7.86 4.24 18.30
C ILE A 252 -7.75 2.92 17.55
N PRO A 253 -7.06 1.92 18.13
CA PRO A 253 -7.01 0.58 17.58
C PRO A 253 -8.40 -0.01 17.36
N THR A 254 -8.59 -0.67 16.22
CA THR A 254 -9.87 -1.29 15.85
C THR A 254 -9.73 -2.80 15.86
N HIS A 255 -10.47 -3.44 16.76
CA HIS A 255 -10.56 -4.89 16.81
C HIS A 255 -12.01 -5.35 16.88
N ILE A 256 -12.28 -6.54 16.38
CA ILE A 256 -13.60 -7.17 16.40
C ILE A 256 -13.45 -8.48 17.13
N ASN A 257 -14.23 -8.66 18.22
CA ASN A 257 -14.21 -9.85 19.06
C ASN A 257 -12.78 -10.25 19.51
N GLY A 258 -11.97 -9.28 19.87
CA GLY A 258 -10.59 -9.48 20.32
C GLY A 258 -9.57 -9.77 19.20
N CYS A 259 -9.96 -9.60 17.92
CA CYS A 259 -9.07 -9.82 16.79
C CYS A 259 -8.85 -8.54 16.00
N TYR A 260 -7.62 -8.27 15.61
CA TYR A 260 -7.31 -7.22 14.64
C TYR A 260 -7.53 -7.72 13.22
N VAL A 261 -8.24 -6.96 12.42
CA VAL A 261 -8.62 -7.33 11.06
C VAL A 261 -8.49 -6.15 10.11
N SER A 262 -8.18 -6.43 8.85
CA SER A 262 -8.27 -5.41 7.81
C SER A 262 -9.71 -5.29 7.30
N VAL A 263 -10.26 -4.07 7.30
CA VAL A 263 -11.62 -3.78 6.85
C VAL A 263 -11.57 -2.82 5.67
N PHE A 264 -12.22 -3.19 4.57
CA PHE A 264 -12.37 -2.34 3.39
C PHE A 264 -13.83 -2.27 2.95
N LEU A 265 -14.35 -1.07 2.77
CA LEU A 265 -15.76 -0.80 2.42
C LEU A 265 -16.76 -1.53 3.34
N GLY A 266 -16.50 -1.54 4.64
CA GLY A 266 -17.36 -2.18 5.64
C GLY A 266 -17.33 -3.73 5.61
N LYS A 267 -16.39 -4.34 4.88
CA LYS A 267 -16.21 -5.78 4.82
C LYS A 267 -14.82 -6.17 5.28
N ILE A 268 -14.70 -7.31 5.95
CA ILE A 268 -13.39 -7.84 6.32
C ILE A 268 -12.64 -8.25 5.05
N ALA A 269 -11.50 -7.59 4.82
CA ALA A 269 -10.65 -7.81 3.65
C ALA A 269 -9.51 -8.81 3.91
N THR A 270 -9.01 -8.86 5.15
CA THR A 270 -7.94 -9.79 5.54
C THR A 270 -8.09 -10.14 7.02
N ILE A 271 -7.93 -11.42 7.34
CA ILE A 271 -7.86 -11.94 8.72
C ILE A 271 -6.68 -12.91 8.86
N ARG A 272 -6.20 -13.10 10.09
CA ARG A 272 -5.32 -14.22 10.41
C ARG A 272 -6.12 -15.52 10.40
N HIS A 273 -5.50 -16.59 9.93
CA HIS A 273 -6.14 -17.92 9.94
C HIS A 273 -6.54 -18.34 11.35
N SER A 274 -5.68 -18.09 12.34
CA SER A 274 -5.92 -18.36 13.76
C SER A 274 -7.16 -17.65 14.33
N ASP A 275 -7.55 -16.52 13.77
CA ASP A 275 -8.66 -15.69 14.26
C ASP A 275 -10.00 -16.06 13.62
N TYR A 276 -10.01 -16.96 12.65
CA TYR A 276 -11.22 -17.28 11.89
C TYR A 276 -12.39 -17.72 12.76
N ASP A 277 -12.16 -18.61 13.71
CA ASP A 277 -13.26 -19.13 14.55
C ASP A 277 -13.90 -18.04 15.41
N LYS A 278 -13.12 -17.14 15.96
CA LYS A 278 -13.60 -15.95 16.68
C LYS A 278 -14.38 -14.99 15.79
N MET A 279 -14.00 -14.93 14.51
CA MET A 279 -14.59 -14.02 13.54
C MET A 279 -15.84 -14.56 12.83
N LYS A 280 -16.13 -15.88 12.91
CA LYS A 280 -17.29 -16.52 12.27
C LYS A 280 -18.64 -15.77 12.44
N PRO A 281 -19.01 -15.28 13.62
CA PRO A 281 -20.27 -14.58 13.81
C PRO A 281 -20.39 -13.31 12.94
N PHE A 282 -19.27 -12.67 12.65
CA PHE A 282 -19.19 -11.41 11.89
C PHE A 282 -19.03 -11.63 10.38
N LEU A 283 -18.64 -12.84 9.95
CA LEU A 283 -18.42 -13.19 8.55
C LEU A 283 -19.71 -13.63 7.83
N LYS A 284 -20.68 -14.15 8.56
CA LYS A 284 -21.92 -14.72 8.00
C LYS A 284 -22.96 -13.69 7.61
N THR A 285 -22.92 -12.49 8.16
CA THR A 285 -23.83 -11.43 7.81
C THR A 285 -23.28 -10.67 6.61
N ARG A 286 -24.01 -10.65 5.49
CA ARG A 286 -23.81 -9.71 4.36
C ARG A 286 -23.82 -8.25 4.82
N GLU A 287 -24.05 -7.99 6.06
CA GLU A 287 -24.24 -6.72 6.75
C GLU A 287 -23.29 -6.56 7.94
N LEU A 288 -21.99 -6.79 7.74
CA LEU A 288 -21.04 -6.03 8.52
C LEU A 288 -20.98 -4.60 7.96
N ARG A 289 -22.11 -3.95 7.90
CA ARG A 289 -22.17 -2.55 8.19
C ARG A 289 -21.80 -2.46 9.66
N ILE A 290 -20.54 -2.21 9.95
CA ILE A 290 -20.18 -1.58 11.21
C ILE A 290 -21.14 -0.40 11.27
N ASN A 291 -22.16 -0.50 12.13
CA ASN A 291 -23.14 0.55 12.27
C ASN A 291 -22.37 1.77 12.73
N ALA A 292 -22.00 2.62 11.80
CA ALA A 292 -21.34 3.90 12.04
C ALA A 292 -22.18 4.79 12.95
N SER A 293 -23.48 4.44 13.18
CA SER A 293 -24.37 5.09 14.10
C SER A 293 -24.11 4.78 15.59
N LYS A 294 -23.33 3.74 15.91
CA LYS A 294 -22.98 3.41 17.31
C LYS A 294 -21.50 3.65 17.67
N SER A 295 -20.62 3.82 16.71
CA SER A 295 -19.27 4.30 16.95
C SER A 295 -19.07 5.61 16.18
N LYS A 296 -19.30 6.74 16.85
CA LYS A 296 -18.82 8.06 16.40
C LYS A 296 -17.29 8.11 16.19
N GLN A 297 -16.62 6.98 16.21
CA GLN A 297 -15.17 6.81 16.28
C GLN A 297 -14.54 6.14 15.06
N LEU A 298 -15.30 5.85 13.99
CA LEU A 298 -14.78 5.22 12.76
C LEU A 298 -14.92 6.09 11.51
N THR A 299 -15.18 7.35 11.66
CA THR A 299 -15.05 8.31 10.58
C THR A 299 -13.64 8.87 10.60
N LEU A 300 -12.82 8.46 9.62
CA LEU A 300 -11.78 9.35 9.11
C LEU A 300 -12.42 10.73 8.96
N PRO A 301 -11.80 11.83 9.41
CA PRO A 301 -12.32 13.16 9.16
C PRO A 301 -12.49 13.33 7.65
N THR A 302 -13.72 13.19 7.17
CA THR A 302 -14.09 13.60 5.83
C THR A 302 -14.10 15.10 5.81
N LEU A 303 -13.17 15.67 5.05
CA LEU A 303 -13.25 17.07 4.65
C LEU A 303 -14.66 17.36 4.10
N SER A 304 -15.36 18.27 4.75
CA SER A 304 -16.63 18.93 4.40
C SER A 304 -17.81 18.02 4.06
N GLU A 305 -18.78 18.01 4.98
CA GLU A 305 -20.15 17.59 4.74
C GLU A 305 -20.78 18.40 3.60
N LYS A 306 -20.88 17.76 2.43
CA LYS A 306 -21.98 18.01 1.50
C LYS A 306 -22.64 16.66 1.27
N THR A 307 -23.87 16.59 1.73
CA THR A 307 -24.82 15.49 1.70
C THR A 307 -24.66 14.57 0.50
N PRO A 308 -24.48 13.25 0.68
CA PRO A 308 -24.57 12.32 -0.43
C PRO A 308 -26.02 12.22 -0.90
N ARG A 309 -26.29 12.52 -2.15
CA ARG A 309 -27.52 12.09 -2.77
C ARG A 309 -27.60 10.58 -2.65
N SER A 310 -28.72 10.09 -2.13
CA SER A 310 -29.10 8.69 -2.05
C SER A 310 -28.80 7.98 -3.37
N LEU A 311 -28.14 6.83 -3.30
CA LEU A 311 -28.01 5.91 -4.43
C LEU A 311 -29.43 5.39 -4.75
N PRO A 312 -29.87 5.44 -6.03
CA PRO A 312 -31.13 4.88 -6.42
C PRO A 312 -31.10 3.36 -6.28
N ASP A 313 -32.15 2.85 -5.66
CA ASP A 313 -32.39 1.42 -5.48
C ASP A 313 -33.27 0.97 -6.64
N SER A 314 -32.67 0.39 -7.68
CA SER A 314 -33.34 -0.62 -8.51
C SER A 314 -32.46 -1.06 -9.70
N SER A 315 -32.52 -2.35 -10.00
CA SER A 315 -31.93 -2.99 -11.16
C SER A 315 -32.48 -2.51 -12.53
N ARG A 316 -33.48 -1.62 -12.53
CA ARG A 316 -34.05 -1.04 -13.75
C ARG A 316 -33.28 0.18 -14.26
N GLU A 317 -32.70 0.99 -13.37
CA GLU A 317 -31.96 2.19 -13.79
C GLU A 317 -30.57 1.90 -14.39
N LEU A 318 -29.99 0.74 -14.08
CA LEU A 318 -28.72 0.32 -14.69
C LEU A 318 -28.87 -0.02 -16.19
N SER A 319 -30.04 -0.48 -16.63
CA SER A 319 -30.27 -0.81 -18.04
C SER A 319 -30.45 0.45 -18.93
N GLU A 320 -30.94 1.55 -18.35
CA GLU A 320 -31.13 2.82 -19.07
C GLU A 320 -29.80 3.61 -19.20
N LEU A 321 -28.87 3.43 -18.26
CA LEU A 321 -27.55 4.05 -18.33
C LEU A 321 -26.65 3.49 -19.44
N PHE A 322 -26.92 2.27 -19.91
CA PHE A 322 -26.17 1.63 -21.00
C PHE A 322 -26.84 1.73 -22.35
N SER A 323 -28.08 2.23 -22.44
CA SER A 323 -28.83 2.37 -23.69
C SER A 323 -28.76 3.75 -24.35
N SER A 324 -28.11 4.74 -23.72
CA SER A 324 -27.95 6.06 -24.33
C SER A 324 -26.79 6.09 -25.32
N GLN A 325 -27.09 6.50 -26.53
CA GLN A 325 -26.20 6.66 -27.69
C GLN A 325 -24.91 7.45 -27.38
N PRO A 326 -23.81 7.22 -28.11
CA PRO A 326 -22.51 7.81 -27.86
C PRO A 326 -22.57 9.33 -28.00
N LYS A 327 -22.17 10.02 -26.93
CA LYS A 327 -22.00 11.48 -26.92
C LYS A 327 -20.93 11.87 -27.94
N LYS A 328 -21.23 12.94 -28.69
CA LYS A 328 -20.45 13.55 -29.77
C LYS A 328 -18.94 13.47 -29.61
N PRO A 329 -18.18 13.21 -30.68
CA PRO A 329 -16.72 13.08 -30.59
C PRO A 329 -16.08 14.38 -30.14
N TYR A 330 -15.05 14.25 -29.30
CA TYR A 330 -14.17 15.33 -28.84
C TYR A 330 -13.75 16.21 -30.02
N SER A 331 -13.79 17.54 -29.86
CA SER A 331 -13.43 18.47 -30.92
C SER A 331 -12.02 18.17 -31.41
N LYS A 332 -11.82 18.17 -32.75
CA LYS A 332 -10.53 17.91 -33.42
C LYS A 332 -9.36 18.74 -32.86
N ARG A 333 -9.65 19.88 -32.24
CA ARG A 333 -8.66 20.78 -31.62
C ARG A 333 -8.06 20.22 -30.32
N LYS A 334 -8.87 19.59 -29.45
CA LYS A 334 -8.39 18.94 -28.22
C LYS A 334 -7.62 17.65 -28.51
N ALA A 335 -8.06 16.87 -29.51
CA ALA A 335 -7.34 15.67 -29.93
C ALA A 335 -5.94 16.00 -30.48
N LYS A 336 -5.82 17.10 -31.27
CA LYS A 336 -4.53 17.56 -31.82
C LYS A 336 -3.58 18.08 -30.73
N GLN A 337 -4.11 18.73 -29.69
CA GLN A 337 -3.35 19.21 -28.55
C GLN A 337 -2.83 18.06 -27.67
N MET A 338 -3.66 17.03 -27.44
CA MET A 338 -3.22 15.82 -26.73
C MET A 338 -2.22 14.99 -27.53
N GLN A 339 -2.33 14.96 -28.86
CA GLN A 339 -1.33 14.31 -29.72
C GLN A 339 0.01 15.06 -29.74
N GLN A 340 0.00 16.41 -29.68
CA GLN A 340 1.23 17.21 -29.61
C GLN A 340 1.94 17.05 -28.27
N VAL A 341 1.21 17.03 -27.16
CA VAL A 341 1.78 16.77 -25.82
C VAL A 341 2.37 15.36 -25.77
N ARG A 342 1.65 14.35 -26.29
CA ARG A 342 2.16 12.96 -26.40
C ARG A 342 3.46 12.87 -27.23
N PHE A 343 3.53 13.56 -28.36
CA PHE A 343 4.71 13.54 -29.24
C PHE A 343 5.93 14.23 -28.62
N LEU A 344 5.73 15.25 -27.79
CA LEU A 344 6.79 15.94 -27.06
C LEU A 344 7.31 15.09 -25.89
N GLU A 345 6.42 14.42 -25.16
CA GLU A 345 6.76 13.47 -24.09
C GLU A 345 7.52 12.24 -24.64
N GLU A 346 7.12 11.75 -25.82
CA GLU A 346 7.82 10.64 -26.50
C GLU A 346 9.22 11.03 -26.99
N LYS A 347 9.41 12.25 -27.51
CA LYS A 347 10.75 12.73 -27.93
C LYS A 347 11.70 12.94 -26.75
N GLN A 348 11.21 13.43 -25.61
CA GLN A 348 12.05 13.61 -24.42
C GLN A 348 12.44 12.28 -23.76
N ALA A 349 11.62 11.25 -23.87
CA ALA A 349 11.89 9.93 -23.27
C ALA A 349 12.92 9.08 -24.06
N TYR A 350 13.13 9.35 -25.35
CA TYR A 350 13.96 8.51 -26.24
C TYR A 350 15.07 9.25 -27.00
N GLY A 351 15.23 10.55 -26.78
CA GLY A 351 16.14 11.41 -27.57
C GLY A 351 17.55 11.62 -27.01
N LYS A 352 18.08 10.71 -26.17
CA LYS A 352 19.50 10.75 -25.76
C LYS A 352 20.09 9.35 -25.71
N GLY A 353 20.34 8.78 -26.86
CA GLY A 353 21.00 7.48 -26.93
C GLY A 353 21.41 7.11 -28.34
N GLU A 354 22.06 8.03 -29.08
CA GLU A 354 22.88 7.70 -30.24
C GLU A 354 23.78 8.90 -30.55
N GLY A 355 25.07 8.71 -30.39
CA GLY A 355 26.07 9.68 -30.84
C GLY A 355 27.36 9.63 -30.06
N SER A 356 28.20 8.63 -30.35
CA SER A 356 29.62 8.75 -30.67
C SER A 356 30.27 7.37 -30.66
N GLY A 357 30.19 6.69 -31.78
CA GLY A 357 31.19 5.71 -32.14
C GLY A 357 32.15 6.43 -33.10
N GLY A 358 33.42 6.48 -32.76
CA GLY A 358 34.56 6.91 -33.50
C GLY A 358 35.80 6.43 -32.78
#